data_8400432054d89307a152f8a91223ce7f
#
_entry.id   8400432054d89307a152f8a91223ce7f
#
_cell.length_a   1.000
_cell.length_b   1.000
_cell.length_c   1.000
_cell.angle_alpha   90.00
_cell.angle_beta   90.00
_cell.angle_gamma   90.00
#
_symmetry.space_group_name_H-M   'P 1'
#
loop_
_entity.id
_entity.type
_entity.pdbx_description
1 polymer ?
#
loop_
_entity_poly.entity_id
_entity_poly.type
_entity_poly.pdbx_seq_one_letter_code
_entity_poly.pdbx_strand_id
1 'polypeptide(L)'
;MTAKIERQPDGRHPSRHSRGVMSAAALLLIGGTLCVSGCQQIKEHFNRVRPNNPVVGPAPPRLSLEESSADTLGYAGLSQGVPESGEIRTVSQVVTEESPVILDSTVVAVVNGNTVLAGDVFAPYARQMVKMREQLTDEQYLAAQRELLKRDLPGHIERTLLSHALKSTLKQEQIDKLDGVLDQAFAEHVEKLLVKTETSSALELDKKLQSEGTSLADIRQTFGTQQLAMQYLATESQVNVQLGRVDLLNYYRENLDRFSHPTRVKWQEIRVSITPQQDRRAAVMKLNEVVKKLQEGAAFPDVAREYSDGPTASQGGNWDWTKEDSLADVELNKELFSLPTGAISRIIETDKYFRIIRVVEREDAHVTPFEKLQDGLREEIRSKKRHEKTAEVLRKLNETAVIQTIFDDDPALAEEMRKIGEL
;
A
#
# COMPACT_ATOMS: atom_id res chain seq x y z
N MET A 1 68.22 37.79 -2.80
CA MET A 1 67.33 38.95 -2.83
C MET A 1 65.89 38.42 -2.96
N THR A 2 65.12 38.70 -1.99
CA THR A 2 63.81 38.22 -1.57
C THR A 2 62.68 38.49 -2.55
N ALA A 3 61.93 37.48 -2.92
CA ALA A 3 60.67 37.61 -3.63
C ALA A 3 59.52 37.16 -2.69
N LYS A 4 58.59 38.04 -2.47
CA LYS A 4 57.45 38.01 -1.56
C LYS A 4 56.30 37.26 -2.23
N ILE A 5 55.82 36.21 -1.60
CA ILE A 5 54.65 35.43 -2.02
C ILE A 5 53.41 36.06 -1.36
N GLU A 6 52.50 36.59 -2.17
CA GLU A 6 51.17 37.05 -1.75
C GLU A 6 50.19 35.91 -1.83
N ARG A 7 49.47 35.63 -0.71
CA ARG A 7 48.39 34.63 -0.61
C ARG A 7 47.07 35.30 -0.97
N GLN A 8 46.32 34.72 -1.90
CA GLN A 8 44.89 34.98 -2.07
C GLN A 8 44.07 34.16 -1.10
N PRO A 9 42.94 34.67 -0.59
CA PRO A 9 42.05 33.95 0.33
C PRO A 9 41.01 33.13 -0.43
N ASP A 10 40.88 31.87 -0.02
CA ASP A 10 39.80 30.94 -0.39
C ASP A 10 38.42 31.43 0.02
N GLY A 11 37.58 31.71 -0.94
CA GLY A 11 36.16 31.94 -0.77
C GLY A 11 35.38 30.64 -0.76
N ARG A 12 35.16 30.05 0.43
CA ARG A 12 34.20 28.95 0.58
C ARG A 12 32.80 29.51 0.85
N HIS A 13 31.92 29.35 -0.11
CA HIS A 13 30.47 29.47 0.10
C HIS A 13 29.95 28.23 0.85
N PRO A 14 29.15 28.36 1.91
CA PRO A 14 28.50 27.24 2.54
C PRO A 14 27.30 26.81 1.71
N SER A 15 27.29 25.56 1.29
CA SER A 15 26.13 24.89 0.69
C SER A 15 25.00 24.83 1.72
N ARG A 16 23.88 25.46 1.39
CA ARG A 16 22.62 25.32 2.11
C ARG A 16 22.12 23.87 1.99
N HIS A 17 22.24 23.11 3.07
CA HIS A 17 21.50 21.90 3.24
C HIS A 17 20.00 22.24 3.32
N SER A 18 19.27 21.89 2.30
CA SER A 18 17.81 21.82 2.35
C SER A 18 17.44 20.69 3.30
N ARG A 19 17.07 21.02 4.53
CA ARG A 19 16.42 20.09 5.46
C ARG A 19 15.05 19.75 4.86
N GLY A 20 14.92 18.56 4.26
CA GLY A 20 13.66 18.00 3.85
C GLY A 20 12.79 17.75 5.08
N VAL A 21 11.72 18.49 5.21
CA VAL A 21 10.70 18.29 6.25
C VAL A 21 9.91 17.05 5.84
N MET A 22 10.19 15.90 6.46
CA MET A 22 9.36 14.71 6.31
C MET A 22 8.00 14.97 6.95
N SER A 23 6.94 14.79 6.17
CA SER A 23 5.56 15.00 6.58
C SER A 23 5.12 13.96 7.63
N ALA A 24 4.34 14.36 8.63
CA ALA A 24 3.78 13.49 9.68
C ALA A 24 2.90 12.35 9.13
N ALA A 25 2.37 12.48 7.92
CA ALA A 25 1.69 11.39 7.21
C ALA A 25 2.58 10.14 7.05
N ALA A 26 3.92 10.31 7.00
CA ALA A 26 4.86 9.19 7.00
C ALA A 26 4.97 8.47 8.36
N LEU A 27 4.48 9.06 9.45
CA LEU A 27 4.55 8.49 10.80
C LEU A 27 3.54 7.35 11.02
N LEU A 28 2.37 7.40 10.40
CA LEU A 28 1.31 6.41 10.59
C LEU A 28 1.36 5.25 9.60
N LEU A 29 1.89 5.46 8.38
CA LEU A 29 2.00 4.41 7.37
C LEU A 29 3.08 3.34 7.66
N ILE A 30 3.99 3.56 8.63
CA ILE A 30 5.06 2.61 8.98
C ILE A 30 4.64 1.66 10.12
N GLY A 31 3.43 1.80 10.67
CA GLY A 31 2.91 0.90 11.71
C GLY A 31 2.76 -0.56 11.27
N GLY A 32 2.71 -0.83 9.97
CA GLY A 32 2.53 -2.18 9.44
C GLY A 32 3.73 -3.12 9.52
N THR A 33 4.95 -2.57 9.54
CA THR A 33 6.16 -3.41 9.36
C THR A 33 6.97 -3.64 10.65
N LEU A 34 6.67 -2.95 11.76
CA LEU A 34 7.48 -3.00 12.99
C LEU A 34 6.78 -3.59 14.23
N CYS A 35 5.55 -4.09 14.09
CA CYS A 35 4.77 -4.63 15.21
C CYS A 35 4.99 -6.12 15.52
N VAL A 36 6.12 -6.72 15.13
CA VAL A 36 6.33 -8.16 15.36
C VAL A 36 6.38 -8.52 16.84
N SER A 37 6.97 -7.66 17.69
CA SER A 37 7.12 -7.94 19.12
C SER A 37 5.81 -7.80 19.90
N GLY A 38 5.06 -6.71 19.69
CA GLY A 38 3.76 -6.52 20.38
C GLY A 38 2.70 -7.53 19.97
N CYS A 39 2.64 -7.88 18.68
CA CYS A 39 1.76 -8.93 18.18
C CYS A 39 2.13 -10.31 18.75
N GLN A 40 3.42 -10.56 19.03
CA GLN A 40 3.85 -11.83 19.59
C GLN A 40 3.43 -11.98 21.06
N GLN A 41 3.52 -10.94 21.87
CA GLN A 41 3.05 -10.95 23.25
C GLN A 41 1.53 -11.14 23.35
N ILE A 42 0.77 -10.42 22.54
CA ILE A 42 -0.69 -10.60 22.46
C ILE A 42 -1.02 -12.02 22.01
N LYS A 43 -0.35 -12.52 20.98
CA LYS A 43 -0.54 -13.89 20.49
C LYS A 43 -0.23 -14.94 21.55
N GLU A 44 0.85 -14.78 22.32
CA GLU A 44 1.22 -15.69 23.39
C GLU A 44 0.21 -15.68 24.54
N HIS A 45 -0.33 -14.48 24.89
CA HIS A 45 -1.40 -14.36 25.89
C HIS A 45 -2.64 -15.13 25.46
N PHE A 46 -3.11 -14.95 24.22
CA PHE A 46 -4.29 -15.65 23.73
C PHE A 46 -4.07 -17.14 23.54
N ASN A 47 -2.88 -17.60 23.12
CA ASN A 47 -2.58 -19.03 22.96
C ASN A 47 -2.52 -19.78 24.29
N ARG A 48 -2.09 -19.13 25.41
CA ARG A 48 -2.06 -19.72 26.74
C ARG A 48 -3.45 -19.93 27.34
N VAL A 49 -4.45 -19.25 26.80
CA VAL A 49 -5.80 -19.19 27.39
C VAL A 49 -6.82 -20.07 26.67
N ARG A 50 -6.47 -20.66 25.52
CA ARG A 50 -7.34 -21.62 24.83
C ARG A 50 -7.29 -22.99 25.51
N PRO A 51 -8.42 -23.49 26.07
CA PRO A 51 -8.49 -24.87 26.53
C PRO A 51 -8.43 -25.82 25.33
N ASN A 52 -7.51 -26.79 25.37
CA ASN A 52 -7.30 -27.79 24.31
C ASN A 52 -8.38 -28.88 24.26
N ASN A 53 -9.60 -28.66 24.79
CA ASN A 53 -10.68 -29.63 24.73
C ASN A 53 -11.99 -29.00 24.28
N PRO A 54 -12.65 -29.52 23.24
CA PRO A 54 -14.04 -29.20 22.98
C PRO A 54 -14.91 -29.84 24.07
N VAL A 55 -15.50 -29.03 24.92
CA VAL A 55 -16.55 -29.49 25.85
C VAL A 55 -17.81 -29.76 25.02
N VAL A 56 -18.01 -31.02 24.67
CA VAL A 56 -19.28 -31.48 24.13
C VAL A 56 -20.22 -31.68 25.33
N GLY A 57 -20.93 -30.63 25.70
CA GLY A 57 -22.04 -30.68 26.64
C GLY A 57 -23.37 -30.42 25.94
N PRO A 58 -24.50 -30.95 26.44
CA PRO A 58 -25.81 -30.63 25.89
C PRO A 58 -26.12 -29.13 26.01
N ALA A 59 -26.76 -28.58 24.98
CA ALA A 59 -27.12 -27.17 24.91
C ALA A 59 -27.95 -26.77 26.16
N PRO A 60 -27.68 -25.61 26.77
CA PRO A 60 -28.46 -25.12 27.89
C PRO A 60 -29.92 -24.87 27.45
N PRO A 61 -30.90 -25.14 28.34
CA PRO A 61 -32.30 -24.92 28.02
C PRO A 61 -32.58 -23.43 27.73
N ARG A 62 -33.40 -23.17 26.72
CA ARG A 62 -33.85 -21.83 26.37
C ARG A 62 -34.73 -21.32 27.53
N LEU A 63 -34.31 -20.24 28.17
CA LEU A 63 -35.12 -19.48 29.09
C LEU A 63 -36.22 -18.77 28.30
N SER A 64 -37.47 -19.20 28.48
CA SER A 64 -38.64 -18.45 28.06
C SER A 64 -38.78 -17.23 28.99
N LEU A 65 -38.90 -16.05 28.41
CA LEU A 65 -39.26 -14.84 29.11
C LEU A 65 -40.76 -14.97 29.51
N GLU A 66 -41.05 -15.43 30.72
CA GLU A 66 -42.33 -15.21 31.36
C GLU A 66 -42.21 -13.92 32.18
N GLU A 67 -43.21 -13.06 32.00
CA GLU A 67 -43.43 -11.83 32.72
C GLU A 67 -43.45 -12.10 34.25
N SER A 68 -42.54 -11.47 34.98
CA SER A 68 -42.63 -11.36 36.45
C SER A 68 -42.73 -9.90 36.84
N SER A 69 -43.89 -9.63 37.38
CA SER A 69 -44.37 -8.39 37.99
C SER A 69 -43.42 -7.82 39.04
N ALA A 70 -43.45 -6.50 39.10
CA ALA A 70 -42.80 -5.62 40.06
C ALA A 70 -43.01 -6.03 41.51
N ASP A 71 -41.94 -5.95 42.33
CA ASP A 71 -42.01 -5.30 43.65
C ASP A 71 -40.62 -4.91 44.18
N THR A 72 -40.48 -3.63 44.36
CA THR A 72 -39.87 -2.87 45.47
C THR A 72 -38.53 -3.29 46.04
N LEU A 73 -37.46 -2.54 45.73
CA LEU A 73 -36.53 -2.02 46.74
C LEU A 73 -36.00 -0.65 46.28
N GLY A 74 -36.29 0.36 47.10
CA GLY A 74 -36.07 1.76 46.85
C GLY A 74 -34.56 2.16 46.88
N TYR A 75 -34.19 2.99 45.91
CA TYR A 75 -33.15 4.00 46.04
C TYR A 75 -33.74 5.34 45.69
N ALA A 76 -33.96 6.16 46.73
CA ALA A 76 -34.33 7.56 46.58
C ALA A 76 -33.15 8.39 46.19
N GLY A 77 -33.29 9.22 45.18
CA GLY A 77 -32.53 10.43 44.97
C GLY A 77 -31.70 10.45 43.71
N LEU A 78 -32.30 10.93 42.65
CA LEU A 78 -31.88 11.95 41.70
C LEU A 78 -32.76 11.86 40.43
N SER A 79 -34.01 12.32 40.58
CA SER A 79 -34.87 12.57 39.43
C SER A 79 -34.54 13.97 38.88
N GLN A 80 -33.82 14.02 37.77
CA GLN A 80 -33.93 15.12 36.83
C GLN A 80 -34.12 14.54 35.43
N GLY A 81 -35.36 14.62 34.97
CA GLY A 81 -35.76 14.84 33.58
C GLY A 81 -35.23 13.85 32.53
N VAL A 82 -35.84 12.64 32.46
CA VAL A 82 -35.85 11.92 31.18
C VAL A 82 -37.02 12.50 30.39
N PRO A 83 -36.79 13.11 29.20
CA PRO A 83 -37.90 13.48 28.33
C PRO A 83 -38.53 12.19 27.78
N GLU A 84 -39.83 12.04 28.07
CA GLU A 84 -40.68 11.07 27.39
C GLU A 84 -40.65 11.35 25.87
N SER A 85 -40.61 10.30 25.07
CA SER A 85 -40.58 10.31 23.61
C SER A 85 -39.29 10.90 22.97
N GLY A 86 -38.16 10.25 23.21
CA GLY A 86 -36.98 10.49 22.37
C GLY A 86 -37.13 9.70 21.08
N GLU A 87 -37.45 10.38 19.99
CA GLU A 87 -37.16 9.85 18.64
C GLU A 87 -35.71 9.37 18.61
N ILE A 88 -35.46 8.15 18.19
CA ILE A 88 -34.13 7.62 17.94
C ILE A 88 -33.60 8.41 16.74
N ARG A 89 -32.85 9.48 17.01
CA ARG A 89 -32.18 10.24 15.94
C ARG A 89 -31.12 9.35 15.30
N THR A 90 -31.23 9.15 14.01
CA THR A 90 -30.20 8.46 13.25
C THR A 90 -28.89 9.26 13.29
N VAL A 91 -27.73 8.59 13.13
CA VAL A 91 -26.40 9.21 13.15
C VAL A 91 -26.31 10.38 12.16
N SER A 92 -27.00 10.30 11.02
CA SER A 92 -27.07 11.38 10.05
C SER A 92 -27.83 12.64 10.52
N GLN A 93 -28.78 12.51 11.45
CA GLN A 93 -29.54 13.69 11.96
C GLN A 93 -28.72 14.56 12.92
N VAL A 94 -27.67 14.02 13.53
CA VAL A 94 -26.83 14.78 14.47
C VAL A 94 -25.89 15.75 13.76
N VAL A 95 -25.61 15.56 12.48
CA VAL A 95 -24.64 16.37 11.69
C VAL A 95 -25.29 17.58 11.01
N THR A 96 -26.65 17.67 10.97
CA THR A 96 -27.33 18.61 10.06
C THR A 96 -27.75 19.96 10.67
N GLU A 97 -27.68 20.20 11.97
CA GLU A 97 -28.39 21.37 12.49
C GLU A 97 -27.57 22.56 13.02
N GLU A 98 -26.27 22.45 13.38
CA GLU A 98 -25.62 23.59 14.05
C GLU A 98 -24.14 23.87 13.75
N SER A 99 -23.42 23.06 12.98
CA SER A 99 -21.99 23.34 12.73
C SER A 99 -21.63 23.29 11.24
N PRO A 100 -20.99 24.32 10.71
CA PRO A 100 -20.54 24.34 9.32
C PRO A 100 -19.36 23.39 9.05
N VAL A 101 -18.92 22.62 10.05
CA VAL A 101 -17.78 21.69 9.98
C VAL A 101 -18.04 20.48 10.85
N ILE A 102 -17.42 19.34 10.50
CA ILE A 102 -17.49 18.10 11.31
C ILE A 102 -16.47 18.22 12.43
N LEU A 103 -16.95 18.14 13.67
CA LEU A 103 -16.09 18.17 14.86
C LEU A 103 -15.45 16.80 15.11
N ASP A 104 -14.28 16.76 15.73
CA ASP A 104 -13.56 15.50 16.06
C ASP A 104 -14.38 14.58 16.97
N SER A 105 -15.25 15.15 17.82
CA SER A 105 -16.16 14.40 18.68
C SER A 105 -17.42 13.87 17.97
N THR A 106 -17.62 14.20 16.70
CA THR A 106 -18.78 13.76 15.93
C THR A 106 -18.69 12.25 15.70
N VAL A 107 -19.76 11.52 16.01
CA VAL A 107 -19.87 10.09 15.68
C VAL A 107 -20.12 9.96 14.18
N VAL A 108 -19.18 9.38 13.44
CA VAL A 108 -19.26 9.20 11.98
C VAL A 108 -19.70 7.80 11.57
N ALA A 109 -19.54 6.82 12.47
CA ALA A 109 -20.14 5.50 12.30
C ALA A 109 -20.42 4.83 13.66
N VAL A 110 -21.36 3.89 13.66
CA VAL A 110 -21.62 2.96 14.76
C VAL A 110 -21.56 1.54 14.21
N VAL A 111 -20.67 0.72 14.75
CA VAL A 111 -20.41 -0.66 14.31
C VAL A 111 -20.68 -1.62 15.45
N ASN A 112 -21.76 -2.40 15.39
CA ASN A 112 -22.19 -3.29 16.46
C ASN A 112 -22.24 -2.61 17.84
N GLY A 113 -22.72 -1.35 17.87
CA GLY A 113 -22.79 -0.54 19.09
C GLY A 113 -21.49 0.18 19.48
N ASN A 114 -20.39 -0.03 18.77
CA ASN A 114 -19.14 0.70 19.00
C ASN A 114 -19.08 1.93 18.10
N THR A 115 -18.79 3.08 18.68
CA THR A 115 -18.72 4.35 17.95
C THR A 115 -17.34 4.53 17.30
N VAL A 116 -17.34 5.13 16.10
CA VAL A 116 -16.18 5.67 15.41
C VAL A 116 -16.35 7.18 15.37
N LEU A 117 -15.38 7.91 15.90
CA LEU A 117 -15.37 9.36 15.91
C LEU A 117 -14.69 9.93 14.68
N ALA A 118 -15.09 11.13 14.27
CA ALA A 118 -14.43 11.86 13.18
C ALA A 118 -12.93 12.09 13.47
N GLY A 119 -12.61 12.40 14.72
CA GLY A 119 -11.22 12.57 15.18
C GLY A 119 -10.37 11.31 14.97
N ASP A 120 -10.91 10.11 15.15
CA ASP A 120 -10.19 8.86 14.88
C ASP A 120 -9.77 8.76 13.41
N VAL A 121 -10.65 9.20 12.49
CA VAL A 121 -10.41 9.19 11.04
C VAL A 121 -9.48 10.33 10.62
N PHE A 122 -9.61 11.51 11.23
CA PHE A 122 -8.82 12.68 10.88
C PHE A 122 -7.42 12.70 11.51
N ALA A 123 -7.17 11.96 12.58
CA ALA A 123 -5.90 11.94 13.30
C ALA A 123 -4.66 11.77 12.39
N PRO A 124 -4.63 10.91 11.35
CA PRO A 124 -3.51 10.81 10.43
C PRO A 124 -3.24 12.09 9.62
N TYR A 125 -4.24 12.94 9.48
CA TYR A 125 -4.23 14.18 8.67
C TYR A 125 -4.26 15.45 9.51
N ALA A 126 -4.18 15.35 10.84
CA ALA A 126 -4.37 16.46 11.78
C ALA A 126 -3.58 17.72 11.38
N ARG A 127 -2.28 17.58 11.10
CA ARG A 127 -1.43 18.69 10.63
C ARG A 127 -1.90 19.29 9.29
N GLN A 128 -2.40 18.46 8.39
CA GLN A 128 -2.93 18.92 7.11
C GLN A 128 -4.27 19.64 7.31
N MET A 129 -5.12 19.10 8.18
CA MET A 129 -6.42 19.67 8.53
C MET A 129 -6.29 21.06 9.14
N VAL A 130 -5.32 21.29 10.04
CA VAL A 130 -5.02 22.62 10.59
C VAL A 130 -4.70 23.62 9.48
N LYS A 131 -3.81 23.25 8.54
CA LYS A 131 -3.46 24.13 7.41
C LYS A 131 -4.63 24.39 6.47
N MET A 132 -5.43 23.35 6.20
CA MET A 132 -6.62 23.49 5.37
C MET A 132 -7.65 24.41 6.01
N ARG A 133 -7.80 24.36 7.35
CA ARG A 133 -8.70 25.23 8.10
C ARG A 133 -8.33 26.73 7.98
N GLU A 134 -7.03 27.04 7.89
CA GLU A 134 -6.53 28.39 7.69
C GLU A 134 -6.74 28.93 6.26
N GLN A 135 -6.85 28.05 5.27
CA GLN A 135 -6.84 28.42 3.84
C GLN A 135 -8.19 28.31 3.15
N LEU A 136 -9.11 27.52 3.69
CA LEU A 136 -10.40 27.19 3.07
C LEU A 136 -11.56 27.89 3.77
N THR A 137 -12.61 28.16 3.01
CA THR A 137 -13.90 28.54 3.59
C THR A 137 -14.52 27.37 4.33
N ASP A 138 -15.49 27.61 5.21
CA ASP A 138 -16.18 26.56 5.95
C ASP A 138 -16.80 25.50 5.03
N GLU A 139 -17.41 25.91 3.92
CA GLU A 139 -17.99 24.99 2.93
C GLU A 139 -16.92 24.12 2.25
N GLN A 140 -15.80 24.71 1.86
CA GLN A 140 -14.69 23.99 1.24
C GLN A 140 -14.03 23.04 2.23
N TYR A 141 -13.90 23.47 3.50
CA TYR A 141 -13.33 22.64 4.54
C TYR A 141 -14.24 21.45 4.87
N LEU A 142 -15.57 21.67 4.98
CA LEU A 142 -16.55 20.60 5.16
C LEU A 142 -16.52 19.59 3.99
N ALA A 143 -16.42 20.07 2.76
CA ALA A 143 -16.29 19.19 1.59
C ALA A 143 -15.02 18.34 1.67
N ALA A 144 -13.88 18.92 2.06
CA ALA A 144 -12.65 18.20 2.26
C ALA A 144 -12.74 17.17 3.39
N GLN A 145 -13.38 17.49 4.51
CA GLN A 145 -13.65 16.56 5.60
C GLN A 145 -14.50 15.37 5.13
N ARG A 146 -15.55 15.63 4.35
CA ARG A 146 -16.40 14.56 3.79
C ARG A 146 -15.64 13.63 2.85
N GLU A 147 -14.78 14.17 2.00
CA GLU A 147 -13.94 13.35 1.11
C GLU A 147 -12.93 12.50 1.88
N LEU A 148 -12.34 13.00 2.95
CA LEU A 148 -11.48 12.22 3.85
C LEU A 148 -12.27 11.09 4.51
N LEU A 149 -13.47 11.38 5.02
CA LEU A 149 -14.32 10.36 5.61
C LEU A 149 -14.72 9.29 4.60
N LYS A 150 -15.16 9.66 3.39
CA LYS A 150 -15.51 8.69 2.35
C LYS A 150 -14.36 7.73 2.07
N ARG A 151 -13.14 8.24 1.99
CA ARG A 151 -11.96 7.43 1.68
C ARG A 151 -11.52 6.52 2.81
N ASP A 152 -11.52 7.01 4.05
CA ASP A 152 -10.82 6.34 5.16
C ASP A 152 -11.74 5.67 6.19
N LEU A 153 -13.03 6.09 6.25
CA LEU A 153 -14.01 5.52 7.18
C LEU A 153 -14.22 4.01 6.99
N PRO A 154 -14.28 3.45 5.75
CA PRO A 154 -14.43 2.01 5.58
C PRO A 154 -13.35 1.21 6.31
N GLY A 155 -12.10 1.65 6.26
CA GLY A 155 -11.00 1.01 6.98
C GLY A 155 -11.12 1.12 8.52
N HIS A 156 -11.74 2.19 9.05
CA HIS A 156 -12.05 2.30 10.48
C HIS A 156 -13.19 1.40 10.90
N ILE A 157 -14.25 1.30 10.07
CA ILE A 157 -15.37 0.38 10.27
C ILE A 157 -14.85 -1.06 10.32
N GLU A 158 -14.03 -1.46 9.36
CA GLU A 158 -13.44 -2.80 9.31
C GLU A 158 -12.62 -3.12 10.57
N ARG A 159 -11.71 -2.23 10.97
CA ARG A 159 -10.91 -2.43 12.20
C ARG A 159 -11.78 -2.52 13.45
N THR A 160 -12.82 -1.70 13.56
CA THR A 160 -13.75 -1.72 14.68
C THR A 160 -14.54 -3.03 14.71
N LEU A 161 -15.00 -3.50 13.55
CA LEU A 161 -15.72 -4.76 13.41
C LEU A 161 -14.85 -5.95 13.83
N LEU A 162 -13.62 -6.02 13.34
CA LEU A 162 -12.67 -7.07 13.69
C LEU A 162 -12.28 -7.03 15.18
N SER A 163 -12.06 -5.85 15.73
CA SER A 163 -11.79 -5.67 17.17
C SER A 163 -12.96 -6.13 18.03
N HIS A 164 -14.20 -5.79 17.64
CA HIS A 164 -15.42 -6.25 18.29
C HIS A 164 -15.55 -7.77 18.19
N ALA A 165 -15.31 -8.34 17.02
CA ALA A 165 -15.36 -9.79 16.81
C ALA A 165 -14.38 -10.52 17.73
N LEU A 166 -13.13 -10.02 17.87
CA LEU A 166 -12.19 -10.59 18.84
C LEU A 166 -12.70 -10.52 20.26
N LYS A 167 -13.14 -9.33 20.70
CA LYS A 167 -13.65 -9.14 22.07
C LYS A 167 -14.85 -10.05 22.39
N SER A 168 -15.74 -10.30 21.42
CA SER A 168 -16.88 -11.19 21.59
C SER A 168 -16.51 -12.66 21.80
N THR A 169 -15.28 -13.07 21.41
CA THR A 169 -14.78 -14.44 21.67
C THR A 169 -14.13 -14.60 23.04
N LEU A 170 -13.92 -13.50 23.76
CA LEU A 170 -13.23 -13.48 25.05
C LEU A 170 -14.19 -13.54 26.23
N LYS A 171 -13.73 -14.15 27.34
CA LYS A 171 -14.43 -14.07 28.62
C LYS A 171 -14.14 -12.73 29.30
N GLN A 172 -15.02 -12.30 30.20
CA GLN A 172 -14.88 -11.02 30.93
C GLN A 172 -13.52 -10.87 31.59
N GLU A 173 -13.02 -11.91 32.28
CA GLU A 173 -11.69 -11.90 32.91
C GLU A 173 -10.52 -11.66 31.94
N GLN A 174 -10.72 -12.04 30.68
CA GLN A 174 -9.71 -11.82 29.62
C GLN A 174 -9.80 -10.41 29.07
N ILE A 175 -11.04 -9.89 28.95
CA ILE A 175 -11.28 -8.49 28.54
C ILE A 175 -10.68 -7.55 29.58
N ASP A 176 -10.89 -7.81 30.90
CA ASP A 176 -10.36 -6.99 31.98
C ASP A 176 -8.82 -6.91 32.01
N LYS A 177 -8.15 -7.96 31.51
CA LYS A 177 -6.67 -7.99 31.39
C LYS A 177 -6.16 -7.43 30.08
N LEU A 178 -7.05 -7.27 29.09
CA LEU A 178 -6.67 -6.88 27.72
C LEU A 178 -6.05 -5.48 27.67
N ASP A 179 -6.62 -4.54 28.44
CA ASP A 179 -6.13 -3.16 28.46
C ASP A 179 -4.70 -3.10 28.99
N GLY A 180 -4.37 -3.86 30.04
CA GLY A 180 -3.01 -3.92 30.54
C GLY A 180 -2.00 -4.51 29.53
N VAL A 181 -2.42 -5.50 28.73
CA VAL A 181 -1.57 -6.06 27.67
C VAL A 181 -1.38 -5.05 26.53
N LEU A 182 -2.44 -4.33 26.17
CA LEU A 182 -2.38 -3.28 25.17
C LEU A 182 -1.55 -2.09 25.63
N ASP A 183 -1.61 -1.72 26.91
CA ASP A 183 -0.80 -0.64 27.48
C ASP A 183 0.68 -0.98 27.44
N GLN A 184 1.04 -2.21 27.78
CA GLN A 184 2.43 -2.67 27.66
C GLN A 184 2.92 -2.63 26.21
N ALA A 185 2.13 -3.15 25.27
CA ALA A 185 2.47 -3.10 23.84
C ALA A 185 2.56 -1.67 23.31
N PHE A 186 1.71 -0.78 23.82
CA PHE A 186 1.73 0.63 23.45
C PHE A 186 2.95 1.36 24.00
N ALA A 187 3.38 1.05 25.23
CA ALA A 187 4.60 1.61 25.79
C ALA A 187 5.83 1.32 24.90
N GLU A 188 5.96 0.09 24.42
CA GLU A 188 7.02 -0.27 23.44
C GLU A 188 6.88 0.50 22.11
N HIS A 189 5.65 0.78 21.69
CA HIS A 189 5.40 1.60 20.51
C HIS A 189 5.80 3.06 20.72
N VAL A 190 5.51 3.62 21.89
CA VAL A 190 5.92 4.98 22.28
C VAL A 190 7.43 5.12 22.27
N GLU A 191 8.19 4.16 22.81
CA GLU A 191 9.66 4.18 22.75
C GLU A 191 10.19 4.32 21.31
N LYS A 192 9.59 3.57 20.36
CA LYS A 192 9.95 3.67 18.94
C LYS A 192 9.57 5.03 18.34
N LEU A 193 8.44 5.62 18.77
CA LEU A 193 8.04 6.96 18.37
C LEU A 193 9.00 8.02 18.89
N LEU A 194 9.46 7.93 20.16
CA LEU A 194 10.42 8.86 20.73
C LEU A 194 11.71 8.92 19.91
N VAL A 195 12.26 7.76 19.55
CA VAL A 195 13.45 7.68 18.68
C VAL A 195 13.19 8.31 17.31
N LYS A 196 12.04 8.02 16.71
CA LYS A 196 11.69 8.50 15.37
C LYS A 196 11.43 10.00 15.31
N THR A 197 10.84 10.55 16.37
CA THR A 197 10.49 11.98 16.46
C THR A 197 11.57 12.83 17.10
N GLU A 198 12.70 12.20 17.50
CA GLU A 198 13.82 12.85 18.21
C GLU A 198 13.34 13.58 19.47
N THR A 199 12.37 12.99 20.21
CA THR A 199 11.86 13.52 21.48
C THR A 199 12.43 12.72 22.63
N SER A 200 12.64 13.39 23.79
CA SER A 200 13.33 12.79 24.94
C SER A 200 12.37 12.14 25.97
N SER A 201 11.07 12.41 25.85
CA SER A 201 10.06 11.88 26.77
C SER A 201 8.66 11.81 26.13
N ALA A 202 7.82 10.94 26.70
CA ALA A 202 6.41 10.82 26.28
C ALA A 202 5.63 12.14 26.44
N LEU A 203 5.96 12.94 27.47
CA LEU A 203 5.34 14.25 27.68
C LEU A 203 5.73 15.25 26.59
N GLU A 204 6.98 15.25 26.15
CA GLU A 204 7.44 16.09 25.05
C GLU A 204 6.82 15.64 23.73
N LEU A 205 6.75 14.33 23.50
CA LEU A 205 6.08 13.75 22.35
C LEU A 205 4.60 14.14 22.31
N ASP A 206 3.88 14.02 23.44
CA ASP A 206 2.45 14.36 23.52
C ASP A 206 2.21 15.86 23.26
N LYS A 207 3.04 16.76 23.84
CA LYS A 207 2.97 18.20 23.53
C LYS A 207 3.18 18.48 22.03
N LYS A 208 4.14 17.80 21.42
CA LYS A 208 4.39 17.92 19.99
C LYS A 208 3.19 17.46 19.16
N LEU A 209 2.60 16.31 19.51
CA LEU A 209 1.40 15.77 18.87
C LEU A 209 0.20 16.71 19.05
N GLN A 210 0.00 17.28 20.24
CA GLN A 210 -1.08 18.24 20.50
C GLN A 210 -0.92 19.52 19.65
N SER A 211 0.31 19.99 19.45
CA SER A 211 0.56 21.09 18.52
C SER A 211 0.25 20.75 17.05
N GLU A 212 0.14 19.46 16.74
CA GLU A 212 -0.18 18.92 15.42
C GLU A 212 -1.65 18.48 15.30
N GLY A 213 -2.45 18.66 16.38
CA GLY A 213 -3.89 18.36 16.39
C GLY A 213 -4.24 16.90 16.74
N THR A 214 -3.33 16.14 17.37
CA THR A 214 -3.58 14.78 17.90
C THR A 214 -2.91 14.60 19.25
N SER A 215 -3.12 13.47 19.93
CA SER A 215 -2.53 13.20 21.23
C SER A 215 -2.01 11.76 21.32
N LEU A 216 -1.19 11.46 22.34
CA LEU A 216 -0.82 10.08 22.65
C LEU A 216 -2.03 9.22 23.02
N ALA A 217 -3.08 9.80 23.61
CA ALA A 217 -4.32 9.11 23.94
C ALA A 217 -5.05 8.65 22.67
N ASP A 218 -5.18 9.51 21.64
CA ASP A 218 -5.80 9.18 20.37
C ASP A 218 -5.01 8.08 19.64
N ILE A 219 -3.68 8.18 19.65
CA ILE A 219 -2.81 7.16 19.07
C ILE A 219 -2.96 5.83 19.83
N ARG A 220 -3.09 5.87 21.17
CA ARG A 220 -3.30 4.66 21.99
C ARG A 220 -4.60 3.95 21.64
N GLN A 221 -5.70 4.69 21.46
CA GLN A 221 -7.00 4.15 21.10
C GLN A 221 -6.94 3.47 19.73
N THR A 222 -6.42 4.19 18.71
CA THR A 222 -6.27 3.66 17.36
C THR A 222 -5.33 2.45 17.32
N PHE A 223 -4.21 2.50 18.04
CA PHE A 223 -3.27 1.39 18.20
C PHE A 223 -3.96 0.15 18.79
N GLY A 224 -4.75 0.31 19.86
CA GLY A 224 -5.46 -0.80 20.48
C GLY A 224 -6.44 -1.48 19.52
N THR A 225 -7.27 -0.70 18.84
CA THR A 225 -8.24 -1.21 17.86
C THR A 225 -7.52 -1.95 16.72
N GLN A 226 -6.42 -1.39 16.20
CA GLN A 226 -5.61 -2.01 15.14
C GLN A 226 -4.95 -3.32 15.61
N GLN A 227 -4.40 -3.37 16.82
CA GLN A 227 -3.78 -4.59 17.35
C GLN A 227 -4.80 -5.72 17.50
N LEU A 228 -5.99 -5.42 18.01
CA LEU A 228 -7.07 -6.39 18.15
C LEU A 228 -7.58 -6.90 16.80
N ALA A 229 -7.75 -6.01 15.83
CA ALA A 229 -8.12 -6.36 14.46
C ALA A 229 -7.09 -7.30 13.81
N MET A 230 -5.80 -6.94 13.89
CA MET A 230 -4.72 -7.79 13.36
C MET A 230 -4.65 -9.14 14.07
N GLN A 231 -4.85 -9.19 15.39
CA GLN A 231 -4.85 -10.43 16.16
C GLN A 231 -6.02 -11.34 15.76
N TYR A 232 -7.20 -10.79 15.54
CA TYR A 232 -8.35 -11.54 15.07
C TYR A 232 -8.09 -12.15 13.70
N LEU A 233 -7.63 -11.34 12.73
CA LEU A 233 -7.28 -11.83 11.41
C LEU A 233 -6.15 -12.86 11.46
N ALA A 234 -5.11 -12.62 12.25
CA ALA A 234 -4.01 -13.57 12.40
C ALA A 234 -4.48 -14.92 12.97
N THR A 235 -5.55 -14.93 13.77
CA THR A 235 -6.12 -16.16 14.34
C THR A 235 -7.07 -16.86 13.37
N GLU A 236 -7.98 -16.11 12.75
CA GLU A 236 -9.05 -16.67 11.90
C GLU A 236 -8.58 -16.95 10.45
N SER A 237 -7.57 -16.20 9.97
CA SER A 237 -6.97 -16.43 8.66
C SER A 237 -5.78 -17.41 8.69
N GLN A 238 -5.53 -18.10 9.81
CA GLN A 238 -4.54 -19.16 9.85
C GLN A 238 -4.94 -20.27 8.88
N VAL A 239 -4.18 -20.39 7.82
CA VAL A 239 -4.34 -21.46 6.84
C VAL A 239 -3.21 -22.45 7.05
N ASN A 240 -3.52 -23.59 7.70
CA ASN A 240 -2.57 -24.70 7.79
C ASN A 240 -2.58 -25.46 6.46
N VAL A 241 -2.00 -24.86 5.42
CA VAL A 241 -1.88 -25.51 4.11
C VAL A 241 -0.59 -26.33 4.09
N GLN A 242 -0.72 -27.62 4.19
CA GLN A 242 0.36 -28.53 3.83
C GLN A 242 0.42 -28.62 2.29
N LEU A 243 1.29 -27.80 1.70
CA LEU A 243 1.54 -27.83 0.26
C LEU A 243 2.55 -28.92 -0.06
N GLY A 244 2.09 -29.98 -0.69
CA GLY A 244 2.93 -31.01 -1.25
C GLY A 244 3.58 -30.57 -2.58
N ARG A 245 4.58 -31.36 -3.04
CA ARG A 245 5.22 -31.10 -4.35
C ARG A 245 4.21 -31.11 -5.51
N VAL A 246 3.17 -31.93 -5.41
CA VAL A 246 2.13 -32.06 -6.45
C VAL A 246 1.34 -30.75 -6.58
N ASP A 247 0.99 -30.12 -5.47
CA ASP A 247 0.24 -28.85 -5.48
C ASP A 247 1.06 -27.73 -6.12
N LEU A 248 2.36 -27.66 -5.79
CA LEU A 248 3.27 -26.68 -6.39
C LEU A 248 3.45 -26.92 -7.89
N LEU A 249 3.56 -28.19 -8.30
CA LEU A 249 3.73 -28.54 -9.71
C LEU A 249 2.47 -28.25 -10.54
N ASN A 250 1.28 -28.47 -9.98
CA ASN A 250 0.03 -28.14 -10.62
C ASN A 250 -0.09 -26.62 -10.80
N TYR A 251 0.18 -25.85 -9.75
CA TYR A 251 0.19 -24.41 -9.82
C TYR A 251 1.18 -23.86 -10.85
N TYR A 252 2.39 -24.42 -10.90
CA TYR A 252 3.39 -24.09 -11.91
C TYR A 252 2.88 -24.33 -13.33
N ARG A 253 2.26 -25.50 -13.58
CA ARG A 253 1.72 -25.85 -14.90
C ARG A 253 0.55 -24.97 -15.33
N GLU A 254 -0.33 -24.63 -14.39
CA GLU A 254 -1.47 -23.75 -14.65
C GLU A 254 -1.04 -22.31 -14.93
N ASN A 255 0.16 -21.92 -14.49
CA ASN A 255 0.69 -20.57 -14.64
C ASN A 255 1.98 -20.52 -15.49
N LEU A 256 2.17 -21.45 -16.41
CA LEU A 256 3.42 -21.64 -17.16
C LEU A 256 3.82 -20.38 -17.95
N ASP A 257 2.84 -19.63 -18.46
CA ASP A 257 3.06 -18.38 -19.21
C ASP A 257 3.78 -17.31 -18.38
N ARG A 258 3.57 -17.29 -17.07
CA ARG A 258 4.25 -16.36 -16.14
C ARG A 258 5.73 -16.66 -15.96
N PHE A 259 6.12 -17.90 -16.20
CA PHE A 259 7.48 -18.39 -16.04
C PHE A 259 8.19 -18.59 -17.37
N SER A 260 7.49 -18.27 -18.47
CA SER A 260 8.01 -18.31 -19.83
C SER A 260 8.62 -16.95 -20.20
N HIS A 261 9.84 -16.99 -20.66
CA HIS A 261 10.58 -15.82 -21.11
C HIS A 261 10.78 -15.92 -22.62
N PRO A 262 10.24 -15.01 -23.43
CA PRO A 262 10.48 -15.01 -24.87
C PRO A 262 11.93 -14.65 -25.17
N THR A 263 12.40 -14.99 -26.36
CA THR A 263 13.68 -14.53 -26.86
C THR A 263 13.77 -13.01 -26.76
N ARG A 264 14.91 -12.52 -26.27
CA ARG A 264 15.21 -11.10 -26.21
C ARG A 264 16.65 -10.83 -26.60
N VAL A 265 16.89 -9.66 -27.17
CA VAL A 265 18.21 -9.26 -27.64
C VAL A 265 18.53 -7.82 -27.23
N LYS A 266 19.80 -7.56 -26.94
CA LYS A 266 20.37 -6.21 -26.98
C LYS A 266 21.02 -6.03 -28.33
N TRP A 267 20.84 -4.86 -28.92
CA TRP A 267 21.27 -4.64 -30.28
C TRP A 267 21.75 -3.19 -30.52
N GLN A 268 22.36 -2.99 -31.64
CA GLN A 268 22.84 -1.69 -32.10
C GLN A 268 22.25 -1.37 -33.45
N GLU A 269 22.05 -0.08 -33.74
CA GLU A 269 21.51 0.43 -35.00
C GLU A 269 22.35 1.55 -35.54
N ILE A 270 22.63 1.49 -36.84
CA ILE A 270 23.03 2.64 -37.62
C ILE A 270 21.92 2.92 -38.63
N ARG A 271 21.38 4.13 -38.58
CA ARG A 271 20.31 4.59 -39.48
C ARG A 271 20.83 5.75 -40.30
N VAL A 272 20.64 5.69 -41.61
CA VAL A 272 20.95 6.78 -42.55
C VAL A 272 19.62 7.24 -43.14
N SER A 273 19.23 8.46 -42.82
CA SER A 273 17.89 9.00 -43.19
C SER A 273 17.89 9.51 -44.63
N ILE A 274 16.75 9.34 -45.30
CA ILE A 274 16.44 9.95 -46.60
C ILE A 274 15.51 11.12 -46.29
N THR A 275 15.98 12.36 -46.50
CA THR A 275 15.25 13.59 -46.21
C THR A 275 15.25 14.51 -47.44
N PRO A 276 14.40 15.55 -47.50
CA PRO A 276 14.48 16.53 -48.58
C PRO A 276 15.83 17.24 -48.70
N GLN A 277 16.58 17.33 -47.61
CA GLN A 277 17.94 17.94 -47.58
C GLN A 277 19.03 16.92 -47.90
N GLN A 278 18.75 15.65 -47.68
CA GLN A 278 19.64 14.51 -47.99
C GLN A 278 18.89 13.54 -48.91
N ASP A 279 19.01 13.78 -50.21
CA ASP A 279 18.37 12.91 -51.21
C ASP A 279 18.87 11.46 -51.12
N ARG A 280 18.15 10.56 -51.75
CA ARG A 280 18.50 9.14 -51.75
C ARG A 280 19.93 8.87 -52.19
N ARG A 281 20.47 9.65 -53.15
CA ARG A 281 21.83 9.48 -53.67
C ARG A 281 22.87 9.83 -52.59
N ALA A 282 22.69 10.92 -51.88
CA ALA A 282 23.53 11.32 -50.74
C ALA A 282 23.49 10.33 -49.62
N ALA A 283 22.28 9.81 -49.29
CA ALA A 283 22.10 8.77 -48.26
C ALA A 283 22.82 7.47 -48.64
N VAL A 284 22.76 7.04 -49.91
CA VAL A 284 23.53 5.88 -50.40
C VAL A 284 25.04 6.10 -50.31
N MET A 285 25.55 7.30 -50.63
CA MET A 285 26.98 7.60 -50.47
C MET A 285 27.44 7.51 -49.02
N LYS A 286 26.66 8.10 -48.09
CA LYS A 286 26.89 7.99 -46.64
C LYS A 286 26.84 6.55 -46.15
N LEU A 287 25.86 5.77 -46.63
CA LEU A 287 25.74 4.34 -46.31
C LEU A 287 26.95 3.53 -46.77
N ASN A 288 27.49 3.81 -47.99
CA ASN A 288 28.68 3.13 -48.51
C ASN A 288 29.93 3.41 -47.66
N GLU A 289 30.05 4.62 -47.08
CA GLU A 289 31.12 4.94 -46.14
C GLU A 289 30.97 4.17 -44.83
N VAL A 290 29.73 4.07 -44.32
CA VAL A 290 29.42 3.25 -43.14
C VAL A 290 29.82 1.79 -43.36
N VAL A 291 29.40 1.19 -44.47
CA VAL A 291 29.73 -0.19 -44.82
C VAL A 291 31.25 -0.37 -44.94
N LYS A 292 31.92 0.54 -45.62
CA LYS A 292 33.41 0.52 -45.78
C LYS A 292 34.10 0.54 -44.41
N LYS A 293 33.71 1.47 -43.51
CA LYS A 293 34.28 1.57 -42.16
C LYS A 293 34.07 0.28 -41.36
N LEU A 294 32.87 -0.31 -41.40
CA LEU A 294 32.59 -1.57 -40.74
C LEU A 294 33.39 -2.73 -41.30
N GLN A 295 33.63 -2.77 -42.65
CA GLN A 295 34.48 -3.78 -43.31
C GLN A 295 35.97 -3.61 -42.98
N GLU A 296 36.42 -2.38 -42.75
CA GLU A 296 37.79 -2.05 -42.28
C GLU A 296 38.00 -2.39 -40.80
N GLY A 297 36.97 -2.86 -40.10
CA GLY A 297 37.04 -3.29 -38.69
C GLY A 297 36.79 -2.18 -37.67
N ALA A 298 36.24 -1.02 -38.06
CA ALA A 298 35.88 0.03 -37.13
C ALA A 298 34.78 -0.49 -36.18
N ALA A 299 34.83 -0.06 -34.91
CA ALA A 299 33.85 -0.46 -33.93
C ALA A 299 32.45 0.10 -34.26
N PHE A 300 31.43 -0.77 -34.26
CA PHE A 300 30.06 -0.39 -34.62
C PHE A 300 29.55 0.84 -33.83
N PRO A 301 29.78 0.96 -32.50
CA PRO A 301 29.34 2.14 -31.75
C PRO A 301 30.01 3.46 -32.21
N ASP A 302 31.26 3.42 -32.68
CA ASP A 302 31.95 4.60 -33.13
C ASP A 302 31.43 5.06 -34.49
N VAL A 303 31.20 4.11 -35.40
CA VAL A 303 30.55 4.37 -36.69
C VAL A 303 29.11 4.88 -36.47
N ALA A 304 28.38 4.35 -35.49
CA ALA A 304 27.06 4.81 -35.16
C ALA A 304 27.06 6.27 -34.66
N ARG A 305 28.02 6.66 -33.81
CA ARG A 305 28.15 8.05 -33.33
C ARG A 305 28.48 9.01 -34.44
N GLU A 306 29.29 8.59 -35.40
CA GLU A 306 29.77 9.45 -36.48
C GLU A 306 28.74 9.58 -37.62
N TYR A 307 28.07 8.49 -37.97
CA TYR A 307 27.25 8.42 -39.20
C TYR A 307 25.76 8.22 -38.99
N SER A 308 25.32 7.79 -37.81
CA SER A 308 23.91 7.46 -37.63
C SER A 308 23.06 8.72 -37.42
N ASP A 309 21.89 8.76 -38.10
CA ASP A 309 20.86 9.74 -37.90
C ASP A 309 19.76 9.18 -36.97
N GLY A 310 19.97 7.99 -36.37
CA GLY A 310 19.04 7.33 -35.49
C GLY A 310 18.97 7.95 -34.07
N PRO A 311 17.93 7.69 -33.31
CA PRO A 311 17.72 8.30 -31.99
C PRO A 311 18.76 7.89 -30.95
N THR A 312 19.42 6.77 -31.14
CA THR A 312 20.47 6.25 -30.23
C THR A 312 21.88 6.48 -30.74
N ALA A 313 22.06 7.29 -31.82
CA ALA A 313 23.38 7.57 -32.46
C ALA A 313 24.43 8.04 -31.44
N SER A 314 24.10 9.02 -30.58
CA SER A 314 25.00 9.55 -29.55
C SER A 314 25.45 8.50 -28.51
N GLN A 315 24.62 7.47 -28.32
CA GLN A 315 24.90 6.34 -27.42
C GLN A 315 25.58 5.15 -28.16
N GLY A 316 26.09 5.37 -29.40
CA GLY A 316 26.69 4.31 -30.20
C GLY A 316 25.68 3.36 -30.83
N GLY A 317 24.46 3.82 -31.05
CA GLY A 317 23.37 3.03 -31.63
C GLY A 317 22.74 2.01 -30.72
N ASN A 318 23.04 1.99 -29.42
CA ASN A 318 22.60 0.96 -28.49
C ASN A 318 21.10 1.00 -28.21
N TRP A 319 20.50 -0.17 -28.25
CA TRP A 319 19.14 -0.45 -27.79
C TRP A 319 19.19 -1.50 -26.67
N ASP A 320 18.38 -1.29 -25.64
CA ASP A 320 18.26 -2.23 -24.53
C ASP A 320 17.44 -3.48 -24.94
N TRP A 321 17.25 -4.40 -23.98
CA TRP A 321 16.55 -5.65 -24.20
C TRP A 321 15.22 -5.48 -24.94
N THR A 322 15.19 -5.97 -26.16
CA THR A 322 14.02 -6.00 -27.03
C THR A 322 13.50 -7.43 -27.11
N LYS A 323 12.23 -7.64 -26.87
CA LYS A 323 11.58 -8.96 -26.95
C LYS A 323 11.18 -9.25 -28.39
N GLU A 324 11.17 -10.52 -28.75
CA GLU A 324 10.60 -10.97 -30.01
C GLU A 324 9.14 -10.51 -30.13
N ASP A 325 8.74 -10.10 -31.32
CA ASP A 325 7.40 -9.58 -31.65
C ASP A 325 6.97 -8.29 -30.92
N SER A 326 7.88 -7.59 -30.24
CA SER A 326 7.60 -6.31 -29.60
C SER A 326 7.74 -5.08 -30.51
N LEU A 327 8.34 -5.25 -31.68
CA LEU A 327 8.58 -4.17 -32.64
C LEU A 327 7.46 -4.07 -33.66
N ALA A 328 6.98 -2.85 -33.92
CA ALA A 328 5.97 -2.59 -34.96
C ALA A 328 6.53 -2.85 -36.40
N ASP A 329 7.84 -2.75 -36.59
CA ASP A 329 8.52 -3.02 -37.83
C ASP A 329 8.79 -4.53 -37.94
N VAL A 330 7.93 -5.23 -38.70
CA VAL A 330 7.97 -6.69 -38.86
C VAL A 330 9.26 -7.16 -39.53
N GLU A 331 9.79 -6.38 -40.51
CA GLU A 331 11.03 -6.76 -41.21
C GLU A 331 12.24 -6.61 -40.28
N LEU A 332 12.29 -5.53 -39.51
CA LEU A 332 13.29 -5.35 -38.48
C LEU A 332 13.22 -6.47 -37.45
N ASN A 333 12.02 -6.79 -36.95
CA ASN A 333 11.84 -7.84 -35.95
C ASN A 333 12.38 -9.18 -36.48
N LYS A 334 12.01 -9.57 -37.69
CA LYS A 334 12.46 -10.81 -38.33
C LYS A 334 13.97 -10.85 -38.50
N GLU A 335 14.58 -9.77 -39.02
CA GLU A 335 16.03 -9.69 -39.22
C GLU A 335 16.77 -9.75 -37.88
N LEU A 336 16.32 -8.96 -36.90
CA LEU A 336 16.93 -8.86 -35.57
C LEU A 336 16.98 -10.22 -34.84
N PHE A 337 15.90 -10.98 -34.88
CA PHE A 337 15.81 -12.26 -34.18
C PHE A 337 16.40 -13.43 -34.99
N SER A 338 16.66 -13.26 -36.29
CA SER A 338 17.38 -14.24 -37.11
C SER A 338 18.91 -14.13 -37.03
N LEU A 339 19.46 -12.94 -36.63
CA LEU A 339 20.86 -12.72 -36.58
C LEU A 339 21.54 -13.41 -35.37
N PRO A 340 22.70 -14.06 -35.58
CA PRO A 340 23.55 -14.51 -34.50
C PRO A 340 24.14 -13.33 -33.69
N THR A 341 24.48 -13.58 -32.42
CA THR A 341 25.20 -12.62 -31.59
C THR A 341 26.52 -12.20 -32.24
N GLY A 342 26.79 -10.90 -32.31
CA GLY A 342 27.96 -10.31 -32.91
C GLY A 342 27.85 -10.08 -34.42
N ALA A 343 26.89 -10.68 -35.10
CA ALA A 343 26.69 -10.51 -36.54
C ALA A 343 26.06 -9.15 -36.86
N ILE A 344 26.43 -8.62 -38.03
CA ILE A 344 25.91 -7.41 -38.64
C ILE A 344 24.92 -7.83 -39.73
N SER A 345 23.75 -7.17 -39.79
CA SER A 345 22.72 -7.45 -40.78
C SER A 345 23.10 -7.04 -42.20
N ARG A 346 22.34 -7.52 -43.17
CA ARG A 346 22.25 -6.83 -44.47
C ARG A 346 21.67 -5.42 -44.27
N ILE A 347 21.77 -4.60 -45.31
CA ILE A 347 21.11 -3.30 -45.34
C ILE A 347 19.58 -3.51 -45.40
N ILE A 348 18.88 -2.96 -44.43
CA ILE A 348 17.40 -2.93 -44.41
C ILE A 348 17.01 -1.56 -44.95
N GLU A 349 16.29 -1.57 -46.07
CA GLU A 349 15.87 -0.35 -46.75
C GLU A 349 14.39 -0.09 -46.50
N THR A 350 14.08 1.18 -46.21
CA THR A 350 12.70 1.69 -46.14
C THR A 350 12.57 2.96 -46.99
N ASP A 351 11.42 3.46 -47.21
CA ASP A 351 11.19 4.72 -47.93
C ASP A 351 11.85 5.94 -47.28
N LYS A 352 12.14 5.85 -45.97
CA LYS A 352 12.59 6.97 -45.15
C LYS A 352 14.08 6.88 -44.73
N TYR A 353 14.65 5.69 -44.72
CA TYR A 353 16.03 5.47 -44.28
C TYR A 353 16.58 4.11 -44.69
N PHE A 354 17.87 4.00 -44.67
CA PHE A 354 18.65 2.76 -44.65
C PHE A 354 19.03 2.43 -43.20
N ARG A 355 19.02 1.14 -42.86
CA ARG A 355 19.37 0.66 -41.52
C ARG A 355 20.33 -0.51 -41.59
N ILE A 356 21.32 -0.53 -40.71
CA ILE A 356 22.18 -1.67 -40.42
C ILE A 356 22.03 -1.95 -38.92
N ILE A 357 21.87 -3.20 -38.54
CA ILE A 357 21.78 -3.63 -37.15
C ILE A 357 22.86 -4.64 -36.79
N ARG A 358 23.15 -4.72 -35.47
CA ARG A 358 24.06 -5.72 -34.91
C ARG A 358 23.47 -6.23 -33.61
N VAL A 359 23.39 -7.56 -33.44
CA VAL A 359 23.03 -8.16 -32.16
C VAL A 359 24.22 -8.20 -31.23
N VAL A 360 24.13 -7.64 -30.04
CA VAL A 360 25.20 -7.57 -29.05
C VAL A 360 25.11 -8.72 -28.04
N GLU A 361 23.91 -8.90 -27.50
CA GLU A 361 23.59 -9.96 -26.53
C GLU A 361 22.27 -10.62 -26.92
N ARG A 362 22.16 -11.91 -26.68
CA ARG A 362 20.94 -12.70 -26.95
C ARG A 362 20.63 -13.59 -25.78
N GLU A 363 19.39 -13.63 -25.39
CA GLU A 363 18.84 -14.57 -24.43
C GLU A 363 17.68 -15.30 -25.10
N ASP A 364 17.89 -16.61 -25.33
CA ASP A 364 16.89 -17.42 -26.02
C ASP A 364 15.67 -17.69 -25.13
N ALA A 365 14.54 -17.95 -25.77
CA ALA A 365 13.31 -18.31 -25.08
C ALA A 365 13.55 -19.49 -24.14
N HIS A 366 13.13 -19.32 -22.92
CA HIS A 366 13.23 -20.37 -21.90
C HIS A 366 12.08 -20.28 -20.91
N VAL A 367 11.83 -21.38 -20.24
CA VAL A 367 10.91 -21.44 -19.10
C VAL A 367 11.74 -21.60 -17.85
N THR A 368 11.50 -20.76 -16.84
CA THR A 368 12.18 -20.93 -15.54
C THR A 368 11.84 -22.29 -14.96
N PRO A 369 12.83 -23.16 -14.69
CA PRO A 369 12.59 -24.50 -14.19
C PRO A 369 11.86 -24.50 -12.84
N PHE A 370 10.92 -25.44 -12.67
CA PHE A 370 10.15 -25.63 -11.46
C PHE A 370 11.01 -25.70 -10.20
N GLU A 371 12.19 -26.36 -10.30
CA GLU A 371 13.13 -26.53 -9.20
C GLU A 371 13.62 -25.21 -8.59
N LYS A 372 13.73 -24.15 -9.41
CA LYS A 372 14.16 -22.82 -8.97
C LYS A 372 13.03 -22.01 -8.34
N LEU A 373 11.79 -22.41 -8.55
CA LEU A 373 10.60 -21.64 -8.16
C LEU A 373 9.90 -22.19 -6.91
N GLN A 374 10.22 -23.38 -6.44
CA GLN A 374 9.44 -24.12 -5.43
C GLN A 374 9.15 -23.30 -4.17
N ASP A 375 10.15 -22.59 -3.63
CA ASP A 375 9.97 -21.81 -2.40
C ASP A 375 9.13 -20.55 -2.65
N GLY A 376 9.35 -19.87 -3.78
CA GLY A 376 8.52 -18.72 -4.18
C GLY A 376 7.06 -19.11 -4.41
N LEU A 377 6.82 -20.23 -5.12
CA LEU A 377 5.47 -20.75 -5.36
C LEU A 377 4.78 -21.14 -4.05
N ARG A 378 5.50 -21.73 -3.11
CA ARG A 378 4.95 -22.10 -1.80
C ARG A 378 4.47 -20.88 -1.04
N GLU A 379 5.26 -19.82 -1.00
CA GLU A 379 4.87 -18.58 -0.34
C GLU A 379 3.75 -17.84 -1.09
N GLU A 380 3.78 -17.84 -2.41
CA GLU A 380 2.71 -17.25 -3.23
C GLU A 380 1.37 -17.95 -2.99
N ILE A 381 1.32 -19.28 -3.04
CA ILE A 381 0.10 -20.04 -2.79
C ILE A 381 -0.39 -19.86 -1.35
N ARG A 382 0.52 -19.85 -0.37
CA ARG A 382 0.16 -19.56 1.03
C ARG A 382 -0.41 -18.16 1.19
N SER A 383 0.23 -17.17 0.55
CA SER A 383 -0.25 -15.78 0.58
C SER A 383 -1.63 -15.67 -0.06
N LYS A 384 -1.83 -16.24 -1.25
CA LYS A 384 -3.13 -16.27 -1.93
C LYS A 384 -4.22 -16.89 -1.04
N LYS A 385 -3.96 -18.05 -0.45
CA LYS A 385 -4.91 -18.72 0.45
C LYS A 385 -5.18 -17.93 1.73
N ARG A 386 -4.19 -17.20 2.27
CA ARG A 386 -4.41 -16.28 3.40
C ARG A 386 -5.32 -15.13 3.01
N HIS A 387 -5.10 -14.52 1.84
CA HIS A 387 -5.98 -13.45 1.34
C HIS A 387 -7.42 -13.94 1.12
N GLU A 388 -7.59 -15.09 0.47
CA GLU A 388 -8.91 -15.70 0.27
C GLU A 388 -9.61 -15.96 1.62
N LYS A 389 -8.86 -16.47 2.60
CA LYS A 389 -9.42 -16.72 3.93
C LYS A 389 -9.75 -15.43 4.69
N THR A 390 -8.90 -14.41 4.56
CA THR A 390 -9.17 -13.08 5.14
C THR A 390 -10.45 -12.48 4.53
N ALA A 391 -10.58 -12.51 3.21
CA ALA A 391 -11.78 -12.02 2.53
C ALA A 391 -13.04 -12.81 2.97
N GLU A 392 -12.95 -14.14 3.14
CA GLU A 392 -14.03 -14.96 3.65
C GLU A 392 -14.44 -14.55 5.08
N VAL A 393 -13.46 -14.31 5.95
CA VAL A 393 -13.71 -13.87 7.34
C VAL A 393 -14.41 -12.51 7.37
N LEU A 394 -13.89 -11.55 6.59
CA LEU A 394 -14.48 -10.22 6.51
C LEU A 394 -15.91 -10.24 5.95
N ARG A 395 -16.14 -11.02 4.89
CA ARG A 395 -17.47 -11.18 4.32
C ARG A 395 -18.49 -11.74 5.36
N LYS A 396 -18.10 -12.79 6.09
CA LYS A 396 -18.96 -13.38 7.14
C LYS A 396 -19.26 -12.39 8.26
N LEU A 397 -18.28 -11.60 8.68
CA LEU A 397 -18.50 -10.57 9.70
C LEU A 397 -19.42 -9.48 9.18
N ASN A 398 -19.26 -9.07 7.93
CA ASN A 398 -20.07 -8.01 7.32
C ASN A 398 -21.54 -8.43 7.15
N GLU A 399 -21.82 -9.70 6.83
CA GLU A 399 -23.19 -10.24 6.70
C GLU A 399 -24.01 -10.12 7.99
N THR A 400 -23.37 -10.10 9.15
CA THR A 400 -24.00 -10.02 10.45
C THR A 400 -23.82 -8.69 11.17
N ALA A 401 -23.04 -7.79 10.59
CA ALA A 401 -22.72 -6.50 11.17
C ALA A 401 -23.91 -5.53 11.12
N VAL A 402 -24.11 -4.80 12.20
CA VAL A 402 -24.99 -3.63 12.22
C VAL A 402 -24.12 -2.39 12.10
N ILE A 403 -24.14 -1.78 10.92
CA ILE A 403 -23.33 -0.61 10.59
C ILE A 403 -24.25 0.56 10.26
N GLN A 404 -24.08 1.66 10.96
CA GLN A 404 -24.74 2.94 10.70
C GLN A 404 -23.65 4.00 10.49
N THR A 405 -23.84 4.88 9.51
CA THR A 405 -22.87 5.93 9.16
C THR A 405 -23.56 7.27 8.94
N ILE A 406 -22.80 8.36 8.96
CA ILE A 406 -23.31 9.69 8.57
C ILE A 406 -23.71 9.77 7.09
N PHE A 407 -23.45 8.73 6.30
CA PHE A 407 -23.77 8.67 4.89
C PHE A 407 -25.00 7.81 4.59
N ASP A 408 -25.73 7.35 5.59
CA ASP A 408 -26.89 6.45 5.41
C ASP A 408 -28.05 7.11 4.65
N ASP A 409 -28.08 8.43 4.56
CA ASP A 409 -29.06 9.19 3.74
C ASP A 409 -28.77 9.10 2.22
N ASP A 410 -27.57 8.70 1.83
CA ASP A 410 -27.19 8.41 0.44
C ASP A 410 -27.04 6.89 0.26
N PRO A 411 -28.04 6.20 -0.36
CA PRO A 411 -28.02 4.73 -0.43
C PRO A 411 -26.81 4.16 -1.17
N ALA A 412 -26.29 4.86 -2.18
CA ALA A 412 -25.13 4.39 -2.94
C ALA A 412 -23.86 4.47 -2.08
N LEU A 413 -23.71 5.56 -1.36
CA LEU A 413 -22.55 5.79 -0.48
C LEU A 413 -22.63 4.90 0.76
N ALA A 414 -23.83 4.69 1.32
CA ALA A 414 -24.04 3.77 2.43
C ALA A 414 -23.67 2.33 2.05
N GLU A 415 -23.99 1.90 0.83
CA GLU A 415 -23.57 0.58 0.32
C GLU A 415 -22.05 0.49 0.17
N GLU A 416 -21.39 1.54 -0.35
CA GLU A 416 -19.94 1.60 -0.46
C GLU A 416 -19.26 1.52 0.92
N MET A 417 -19.78 2.26 1.92
CA MET A 417 -19.26 2.22 3.29
C MET A 417 -19.37 0.84 3.96
N ARG A 418 -20.28 -0.02 3.48
CA ARG A 418 -20.50 -1.38 3.98
C ARG A 418 -19.71 -2.46 3.23
N LYS A 419 -19.05 -2.14 2.10
CA LYS A 419 -18.20 -3.07 1.35
C LYS A 419 -16.85 -3.25 2.03
N ILE A 420 -16.83 -4.03 3.10
CA ILE A 420 -15.64 -4.35 3.88
C ILE A 420 -14.94 -5.55 3.26
N GLY A 421 -13.61 -5.46 3.05
CA GLY A 421 -12.80 -6.55 2.52
C GLY A 421 -12.73 -6.67 0.99
N GLU A 422 -13.23 -5.68 0.25
CA GLU A 422 -13.11 -5.61 -1.22
C GLU A 422 -12.00 -4.64 -1.69
N LEU A 423 -11.23 -4.05 -0.75
CA LEU A 423 -10.12 -3.12 -1.01
C LEU A 423 -8.78 -3.82 -1.16
#